data_a2f06dc092d5d6fa9b424f59997ed7ea
#
_entry.id   a2f06dc092d5d6fa9b424f59997ed7ea
#
_cell.length_a   1.000
_cell.length_b   1.000
_cell.length_c   1.000
_cell.angle_alpha   90.00
_cell.angle_beta   90.00
_cell.angle_gamma   90.00
#
_symmetry.space_group_name_H-M   'P 1'
#
loop_
_entity.id
_entity.type
_entity.pdbx_description
1 polymer ?
#
loop_
_entity_poly.entity_id
_entity_poly.type
_entity_poly.pdbx_seq_one_letter_code
_entity_poly.pdbx_strand_id
1 'polypeptide(L)'
;MAEVSTLFWDNGGVILTNGWDRDARKKAVETFHLDWADFEDRHELMLDAFEKGEIALDEYLRRTIFYRERAFAVEEFREFMFDWSQPFPESLDFLGRLARQRKYAMAALNNESLEINEYRIQKFHLRDYFEAFFSSCYLRLRKPGAEIYTKALKITQCEPSECILIDDRELNLECARELGMKTIQFKNVAQLRDELKRFGVATDGN
;
A
#
# COMPACT_ATOMS: atom_id res chain seq x y z
N MET A 1 -15.46 -22.01 11.82
CA MET A 1 -14.75 -21.10 10.91
C MET A 1 -13.29 -21.49 10.97
N ALA A 2 -12.56 -21.45 9.84
CA ALA A 2 -11.13 -21.69 9.85
C ALA A 2 -10.43 -20.65 10.75
N GLU A 3 -9.45 -21.10 11.53
CA GLU A 3 -8.63 -20.23 12.37
C GLU A 3 -7.80 -19.29 11.49
N VAL A 4 -7.64 -18.04 11.89
CA VAL A 4 -6.84 -17.06 11.16
C VAL A 4 -5.37 -17.30 11.43
N SER A 5 -4.58 -17.43 10.36
CA SER A 5 -3.13 -17.65 10.43
C SER A 5 -2.34 -16.48 9.84
N THR A 6 -2.92 -15.75 8.88
CA THR A 6 -2.21 -14.71 8.11
C THR A 6 -3.01 -13.41 8.02
N LEU A 7 -2.34 -12.30 8.26
CA LEU A 7 -2.88 -10.95 8.11
C LEU A 7 -2.14 -10.21 6.99
N PHE A 8 -2.84 -9.92 5.91
CA PHE A 8 -2.36 -9.06 4.83
C PHE A 8 -2.79 -7.62 5.07
N TRP A 9 -1.87 -6.69 4.94
CA TRP A 9 -2.09 -5.28 5.21
C TRP A 9 -1.79 -4.43 3.98
N ASP A 10 -2.71 -3.55 3.62
CA ASP A 10 -2.33 -2.41 2.80
C ASP A 10 -1.48 -1.44 3.61
N ASN A 11 -0.61 -0.71 2.95
CA ASN A 11 0.22 0.32 3.57
C ASN A 11 -0.45 1.70 3.48
N GLY A 12 -0.81 2.12 2.27
CA GLY A 12 -1.45 3.42 2.03
C GLY A 12 -2.88 3.46 2.56
N GLY A 13 -3.28 4.55 3.23
CA GLY A 13 -4.60 4.67 3.82
C GLY A 13 -4.86 3.81 5.06
N VAL A 14 -3.93 2.92 5.43
CA VAL A 14 -4.07 2.00 6.58
C VAL A 14 -3.02 2.28 7.66
N ILE A 15 -1.74 2.22 7.34
CA ILE A 15 -0.63 2.46 8.28
C ILE A 15 0.17 3.72 7.96
N LEU A 16 0.13 4.15 6.71
CA LEU A 16 0.73 5.38 6.20
C LEU A 16 -0.31 6.16 5.40
N THR A 17 -0.03 7.44 5.12
CA THR A 17 -0.79 8.17 4.10
C THR A 17 -0.74 7.43 2.77
N ASN A 18 -1.73 7.64 1.91
CA ASN A 18 -1.62 7.19 0.53
C ASN A 18 -0.37 7.79 -0.11
N GLY A 19 0.25 7.05 -1.03
CA GLY A 19 1.47 7.49 -1.69
C GLY A 19 1.24 8.58 -2.72
N TRP A 20 1.54 8.27 -3.96
CA TRP A 20 1.33 9.18 -5.07
C TRP A 20 -0.13 9.17 -5.55
N ASP A 21 -1.07 9.40 -4.62
CA ASP A 21 -2.49 9.43 -4.89
C ASP A 21 -2.95 10.74 -5.54
N ARG A 22 -4.26 10.86 -5.77
CA ARG A 22 -4.84 12.03 -6.42
C ARG A 22 -4.65 13.32 -5.61
N ASP A 23 -4.69 13.24 -4.28
CA ASP A 23 -4.56 14.41 -3.42
C ASP A 23 -3.10 14.88 -3.36
N ALA A 24 -2.14 13.96 -3.32
CA ALA A 24 -0.72 14.26 -3.47
C ALA A 24 -0.44 14.97 -4.82
N ARG A 25 -1.01 14.44 -5.92
CA ARG A 25 -0.84 15.02 -7.25
C ARG A 25 -1.48 16.41 -7.38
N LYS A 26 -2.68 16.62 -6.79
CA LYS A 26 -3.28 17.96 -6.75
C LYS A 26 -2.39 18.95 -6.00
N LYS A 27 -1.85 18.52 -4.87
CA LYS A 27 -0.94 19.35 -4.08
C LYS A 27 0.35 19.68 -4.83
N ALA A 28 0.89 18.71 -5.58
CA ALA A 28 2.03 18.96 -6.47
C ALA A 28 1.71 19.99 -7.55
N VAL A 29 0.52 19.88 -8.18
CA VAL A 29 0.07 20.85 -9.18
C VAL A 29 0.01 22.27 -8.62
N GLU A 30 -0.54 22.45 -7.43
CA GLU A 30 -0.57 23.75 -6.74
C GLU A 30 0.85 24.25 -6.42
N THR A 31 1.69 23.39 -5.86
CA THR A 31 3.04 23.75 -5.39
C THR A 31 3.98 24.11 -6.54
N PHE A 32 3.93 23.34 -7.62
CA PHE A 32 4.83 23.46 -8.77
C PHE A 32 4.20 24.17 -9.98
N HIS A 33 3.00 24.72 -9.81
CA HIS A 33 2.26 25.43 -10.86
C HIS A 33 2.14 24.64 -12.17
N LEU A 34 1.72 23.36 -12.04
CA LEU A 34 1.52 22.49 -13.18
C LEU A 34 0.12 22.66 -13.77
N ASP A 35 -0.07 22.23 -15.02
CA ASP A 35 -1.39 22.04 -15.59
C ASP A 35 -1.96 20.68 -15.13
N TRP A 36 -3.09 20.70 -14.45
CA TRP A 36 -3.72 19.48 -13.91
C TRP A 36 -4.13 18.50 -15.00
N ALA A 37 -4.77 19.00 -16.06
CA ALA A 37 -5.32 18.12 -17.09
C ALA A 37 -4.20 17.40 -17.85
N ASP A 38 -3.16 18.13 -18.26
CA ASP A 38 -1.98 17.58 -18.95
C ASP A 38 -1.20 16.61 -18.05
N PHE A 39 -1.05 16.94 -16.76
CA PHE A 39 -0.35 16.06 -15.81
C PHE A 39 -1.13 14.77 -15.52
N GLU A 40 -2.44 14.86 -15.26
CA GLU A 40 -3.26 13.70 -14.95
C GLU A 40 -3.40 12.76 -16.15
N ASP A 41 -3.57 13.28 -17.35
CA ASP A 41 -3.58 12.48 -18.58
C ASP A 41 -2.30 11.67 -18.75
N ARG A 42 -1.15 12.30 -18.54
CA ARG A 42 0.17 11.62 -18.59
C ARG A 42 0.34 10.62 -17.47
N HIS A 43 -0.14 10.95 -16.25
CA HIS A 43 -0.10 10.06 -15.10
C HIS A 43 -0.91 8.79 -15.37
N GLU A 44 -2.15 8.91 -15.85
CA GLU A 44 -3.02 7.77 -16.14
C GLU A 44 -2.39 6.80 -17.14
N LEU A 45 -1.73 7.33 -18.17
CA LEU A 45 -1.00 6.51 -19.15
C LEU A 45 0.21 5.76 -18.56
N MET A 46 0.83 6.31 -17.50
CA MET A 46 2.03 5.73 -16.89
C MET A 46 1.74 4.93 -15.62
N LEU A 47 0.57 5.10 -15.00
CA LEU A 47 0.23 4.59 -13.68
C LEU A 47 0.45 3.09 -13.54
N ASP A 48 -0.05 2.31 -14.49
CA ASP A 48 0.02 0.84 -14.41
C ASP A 48 1.48 0.36 -14.43
N ALA A 49 2.26 0.86 -15.38
CA ALA A 49 3.68 0.51 -15.50
C ALA A 49 4.50 1.01 -14.29
N PHE A 50 4.16 2.18 -13.75
CA PHE A 50 4.83 2.77 -12.61
C PHE A 50 4.56 1.98 -11.32
N GLU A 51 3.30 1.69 -11.00
CA GLU A 51 2.96 0.90 -9.81
C GLU A 51 3.40 -0.57 -9.92
N LYS A 52 3.56 -1.11 -11.12
CA LYS A 52 4.13 -2.44 -11.33
C LYS A 52 5.67 -2.46 -11.31
N GLY A 53 6.33 -1.32 -11.14
CA GLY A 53 7.79 -1.23 -11.17
C GLY A 53 8.40 -1.58 -12.53
N GLU A 54 7.64 -1.44 -13.61
CA GLU A 54 8.11 -1.65 -15.00
C GLU A 54 8.87 -0.45 -15.51
N ILE A 55 8.59 0.74 -14.97
CA ILE A 55 9.34 1.96 -15.17
C ILE A 55 9.82 2.51 -13.83
N ALA A 56 11.03 3.05 -13.80
CA ALA A 56 11.60 3.72 -12.64
C ALA A 56 10.98 5.11 -12.42
N LEU A 57 11.12 5.65 -11.20
CA LEU A 57 10.65 7.00 -10.85
C LEU A 57 11.21 8.07 -11.79
N ASP A 58 12.49 7.99 -12.19
CA ASP A 58 13.09 8.95 -13.11
C ASP A 58 12.41 8.95 -14.48
N GLU A 59 12.08 7.78 -15.00
CA GLU A 59 11.38 7.67 -16.27
C GLU A 59 9.94 8.18 -16.16
N TYR A 60 9.26 7.86 -15.04
CA TYR A 60 7.94 8.40 -14.73
C TYR A 60 7.99 9.95 -14.70
N LEU A 61 8.89 10.54 -13.94
CA LEU A 61 9.05 11.99 -13.82
C LEU A 61 9.39 12.64 -15.17
N ARG A 62 10.29 12.02 -15.93
CA ARG A 62 10.65 12.51 -17.27
C ARG A 62 9.44 12.56 -18.21
N ARG A 63 8.55 11.59 -18.16
CA ARG A 63 7.37 11.50 -19.04
C ARG A 63 6.19 12.35 -18.57
N THR A 64 6.03 12.52 -17.27
CA THR A 64 4.85 13.19 -16.70
C THR A 64 5.10 14.65 -16.35
N ILE A 65 6.29 15.00 -15.88
CA ILE A 65 6.63 16.32 -15.36
C ILE A 65 7.67 17.01 -16.24
N PHE A 66 8.81 16.36 -16.47
CA PHE A 66 10.00 16.94 -17.12
C PHE A 66 10.10 16.61 -18.61
N TYR A 67 8.99 16.35 -19.27
CA TYR A 67 8.90 16.25 -20.73
C TYR A 67 9.11 17.61 -21.42
N ARG A 68 9.10 18.68 -20.66
CA ARG A 68 9.47 20.06 -21.02
C ARG A 68 10.25 20.72 -19.89
N GLU A 69 10.93 21.81 -20.18
CA GLU A 69 11.67 22.59 -19.19
C GLU A 69 10.76 23.08 -18.05
N ARG A 70 11.27 23.03 -16.81
CA ARG A 70 10.59 23.47 -15.60
C ARG A 70 11.45 24.45 -14.82
N ALA A 71 10.81 25.31 -14.02
CA ALA A 71 11.47 26.28 -13.15
C ALA A 71 12.00 25.68 -11.84
N PHE A 72 11.83 24.37 -11.63
CA PHE A 72 12.23 23.62 -10.42
C PHE A 72 13.01 22.37 -10.83
N ALA A 73 13.84 21.87 -9.90
CA ALA A 73 14.68 20.71 -10.14
C ALA A 73 13.91 19.38 -9.99
N VAL A 74 14.44 18.31 -10.60
CA VAL A 74 13.90 16.95 -10.49
C VAL A 74 13.96 16.47 -9.03
N GLU A 75 15.06 16.80 -8.35
CA GLU A 75 15.30 16.44 -6.96
C GLU A 75 14.25 17.05 -6.02
N GLU A 76 13.90 18.32 -6.23
CA GLU A 76 12.88 19.03 -5.47
C GLU A 76 11.50 18.37 -5.59
N PHE A 77 11.13 17.99 -6.82
CA PHE A 77 9.88 17.29 -7.07
C PHE A 77 9.88 15.88 -6.47
N ARG A 78 11.01 15.17 -6.54
CA ARG A 78 11.18 13.84 -5.95
C ARG A 78 11.07 13.89 -4.43
N GLU A 79 11.74 14.86 -3.78
CA GLU A 79 11.63 15.07 -2.33
C GLU A 79 10.18 15.32 -1.92
N PHE A 80 9.46 16.15 -2.66
CA PHE A 80 8.04 16.39 -2.44
C PHE A 80 7.21 15.08 -2.48
N MET A 81 7.46 14.21 -3.46
CA MET A 81 6.76 12.92 -3.55
C MET A 81 7.06 12.02 -2.35
N PHE A 82 8.30 11.96 -1.90
CA PHE A 82 8.70 11.16 -0.74
C PHE A 82 8.13 11.72 0.56
N ASP A 83 8.18 13.03 0.75
CA ASP A 83 7.70 13.70 1.96
C ASP A 83 6.18 13.62 2.14
N TRP A 84 5.45 13.30 1.08
CA TRP A 84 4.02 13.00 1.18
C TRP A 84 3.74 11.75 2.00
N SER A 85 4.73 10.86 2.14
CA SER A 85 4.63 9.65 2.95
C SER A 85 4.74 9.99 4.44
N GLN A 86 3.61 9.94 5.16
CA GLN A 86 3.54 10.19 6.59
C GLN A 86 2.95 8.98 7.32
N PRO A 87 3.37 8.69 8.55
CA PRO A 87 2.83 7.58 9.32
C PRO A 87 1.47 7.94 9.94
N PHE A 88 0.63 6.92 10.13
CA PHE A 88 -0.47 6.97 11.08
C PHE A 88 0.01 6.34 12.40
N PRO A 89 0.41 7.14 13.42
CA PRO A 89 1.09 6.62 14.59
C PRO A 89 0.29 5.56 15.35
N GLU A 90 -1.03 5.75 15.48
CA GLU A 90 -1.91 4.79 16.14
C GLU A 90 -1.96 3.45 15.41
N SER A 91 -2.01 3.49 14.06
CA SER A 91 -2.02 2.28 13.23
C SER A 91 -0.69 1.53 13.30
N LEU A 92 0.45 2.24 13.24
CA LEU A 92 1.76 1.61 13.38
C LEU A 92 1.99 1.01 14.77
N ASP A 93 1.53 1.68 15.83
CA ASP A 93 1.61 1.14 17.18
C ASP A 93 0.74 -0.14 17.32
N PHE A 94 -0.47 -0.12 16.78
CA PHE A 94 -1.34 -1.30 16.78
C PHE A 94 -0.74 -2.46 15.97
N LEU A 95 -0.24 -2.19 14.77
CA LEU A 95 0.48 -3.16 13.94
C LEU A 95 1.67 -3.78 14.71
N GLY A 96 2.47 -2.92 15.35
CA GLY A 96 3.63 -3.36 16.15
C GLY A 96 3.24 -4.24 17.34
N ARG A 97 2.10 -3.97 18.00
CA ARG A 97 1.58 -4.85 19.06
C ARG A 97 1.20 -6.23 18.51
N LEU A 98 0.52 -6.29 17.36
CA LEU A 98 0.17 -7.56 16.73
C LEU A 98 1.41 -8.34 16.29
N ALA A 99 2.37 -7.68 15.63
CA ALA A 99 3.61 -8.32 15.17
C ALA A 99 4.42 -8.93 16.32
N ARG A 100 4.52 -8.24 17.47
CA ARG A 100 5.22 -8.75 18.66
C ARG A 100 4.62 -10.03 19.24
N GLN A 101 3.33 -10.29 19.03
CA GLN A 101 2.70 -11.52 19.51
C GLN A 101 3.21 -12.77 18.80
N ARG A 102 3.70 -12.63 17.55
CA ARG A 102 4.17 -13.75 16.70
C ARG A 102 3.15 -14.90 16.57
N LYS A 103 1.86 -14.57 16.64
CA LYS A 103 0.77 -15.53 16.49
C LYS A 103 0.28 -15.64 15.05
N TYR A 104 0.48 -14.60 14.26
CA TYR A 104 -0.01 -14.48 12.89
C TYR A 104 1.16 -14.15 11.99
N ALA A 105 1.20 -14.75 10.81
CA ALA A 105 2.07 -14.28 9.75
C ALA A 105 1.59 -12.89 9.29
N MET A 106 2.47 -11.92 9.32
CA MET A 106 2.16 -10.54 8.98
C MET A 106 2.80 -10.20 7.65
N ALA A 107 2.01 -9.76 6.68
CA ALA A 107 2.52 -9.42 5.35
C ALA A 107 1.92 -8.13 4.81
N ALA A 108 2.73 -7.33 4.13
CA ALA A 108 2.23 -6.20 3.35
C ALA A 108 1.68 -6.70 2.00
N LEU A 109 0.53 -6.18 1.56
CA LEU A 109 -0.07 -6.43 0.26
C LEU A 109 -0.56 -5.10 -0.32
N ASN A 110 0.33 -4.37 -1.00
CA ASN A 110 0.11 -2.98 -1.39
C ASN A 110 0.42 -2.70 -2.87
N ASN A 111 -0.25 -1.67 -3.41
CA ASN A 111 0.12 -1.08 -4.68
C ASN A 111 1.02 0.13 -4.42
N GLU A 112 2.22 0.11 -4.96
CA GLU A 112 3.16 1.23 -4.86
C GLU A 112 4.28 1.08 -5.88
N SER A 113 4.80 2.20 -6.40
CA SER A 113 6.00 2.24 -7.23
C SER A 113 7.23 1.80 -6.46
N LEU A 114 8.27 1.35 -7.18
CA LEU A 114 9.44 0.72 -6.57
C LEU A 114 10.14 1.65 -5.57
N GLU A 115 10.51 2.85 -5.99
CA GLU A 115 11.32 3.75 -5.17
C GLU A 115 10.54 4.30 -3.96
N ILE A 116 9.26 4.59 -4.13
CA ILE A 116 8.40 5.03 -3.00
C ILE A 116 8.19 3.88 -2.03
N ASN A 117 7.98 2.65 -2.52
CA ASN A 117 7.83 1.47 -1.68
C ASN A 117 9.09 1.21 -0.85
N GLU A 118 10.27 1.22 -1.46
CA GLU A 118 11.55 1.02 -0.77
C GLU A 118 11.83 2.12 0.26
N TYR A 119 11.58 3.37 -0.11
CA TYR A 119 11.68 4.50 0.81
C TYR A 119 10.80 4.31 2.05
N ARG A 120 9.52 3.92 1.85
CA ARG A 120 8.57 3.68 2.94
C ARG A 120 9.01 2.52 3.84
N ILE A 121 9.42 1.41 3.25
CA ILE A 121 9.93 0.24 3.99
C ILE A 121 11.10 0.64 4.87
N GLN A 122 12.03 1.44 4.36
CA GLN A 122 13.21 1.87 5.09
C GLN A 122 12.87 2.94 6.14
N LYS A 123 12.20 4.01 5.74
CA LYS A 123 11.91 5.18 6.61
C LYS A 123 11.05 4.82 7.82
N PHE A 124 10.07 3.95 7.63
CA PHE A 124 9.13 3.57 8.68
C PHE A 124 9.43 2.20 9.29
N HIS A 125 10.60 1.64 9.02
CA HIS A 125 11.06 0.35 9.57
C HIS A 125 10.04 -0.77 9.40
N LEU A 126 9.35 -0.84 8.25
CA LEU A 126 8.24 -1.78 8.05
C LEU A 126 8.67 -3.25 8.13
N ARG A 127 9.96 -3.54 7.98
CA ARG A 127 10.53 -4.89 8.17
C ARG A 127 10.48 -5.39 9.61
N ASP A 128 10.26 -4.49 10.58
CA ASP A 128 10.09 -4.88 11.98
C ASP A 128 8.68 -5.46 12.25
N TYR A 129 7.75 -5.24 11.30
CA TYR A 129 6.35 -5.66 11.42
C TYR A 129 5.97 -6.76 10.44
N PHE A 130 6.53 -6.76 9.23
CA PHE A 130 6.15 -7.67 8.15
C PHE A 130 7.25 -8.67 7.82
N GLU A 131 6.86 -9.93 7.70
CA GLU A 131 7.73 -11.03 7.27
C GLU A 131 7.87 -11.09 5.74
N ALA A 132 6.88 -10.54 5.00
CA ALA A 132 6.89 -10.52 3.54
C ALA A 132 6.21 -9.25 3.00
N PHE A 133 6.65 -8.86 1.80
CA PHE A 133 6.11 -7.70 1.06
C PHE A 133 5.63 -8.16 -0.32
N PHE A 134 4.32 -8.25 -0.47
CA PHE A 134 3.62 -8.52 -1.74
C PHE A 134 3.27 -7.19 -2.40
N SER A 135 4.29 -6.41 -2.70
CA SER A 135 4.13 -5.10 -3.34
C SER A 135 3.98 -5.24 -4.85
N SER A 136 3.11 -4.44 -5.44
CA SER A 136 2.84 -4.47 -6.89
C SER A 136 4.12 -4.31 -7.72
N CYS A 137 5.03 -3.42 -7.31
CA CYS A 137 6.30 -3.18 -7.97
C CYS A 137 7.25 -4.38 -7.97
N TYR A 138 7.19 -5.26 -6.96
CA TYR A 138 8.01 -6.48 -6.91
C TYR A 138 7.38 -7.62 -7.70
N LEU A 139 6.04 -7.73 -7.66
CA LEU A 139 5.32 -8.84 -8.28
C LEU A 139 4.92 -8.58 -9.73
N ARG A 140 4.96 -7.33 -10.19
CA ARG A 140 4.42 -6.84 -11.47
C ARG A 140 2.93 -7.13 -11.64
N LEU A 141 2.23 -7.13 -10.51
CA LEU A 141 0.80 -7.38 -10.38
C LEU A 141 0.23 -6.35 -9.43
N ARG A 142 -0.99 -5.90 -9.64
CA ARG A 142 -1.60 -4.91 -8.73
C ARG A 142 -3.04 -5.26 -8.36
N LYS A 143 -3.44 -4.81 -7.18
CA LYS A 143 -4.84 -4.80 -6.75
C LYS A 143 -5.64 -3.85 -7.67
N PRO A 144 -6.91 -4.15 -7.99
CA PRO A 144 -7.74 -5.27 -7.55
C PRO A 144 -7.62 -6.53 -8.41
N GLY A 145 -6.63 -6.69 -9.28
CA GLY A 145 -6.45 -7.90 -10.09
C GLY A 145 -6.31 -9.15 -9.22
N ALA A 146 -7.05 -10.22 -9.55
CA ALA A 146 -7.08 -11.47 -8.77
C ALA A 146 -5.70 -12.15 -8.62
N GLU A 147 -4.81 -11.89 -9.57
CA GLU A 147 -3.50 -12.55 -9.68
C GLU A 147 -2.58 -12.20 -8.50
N ILE A 148 -2.59 -10.95 -8.00
CA ILE A 148 -1.73 -10.56 -6.89
C ILE A 148 -2.12 -11.30 -5.60
N TYR A 149 -3.41 -11.43 -5.32
CA TYR A 149 -3.92 -12.18 -4.16
C TYR A 149 -3.62 -13.67 -4.29
N THR A 150 -3.89 -14.25 -5.45
CA THR A 150 -3.60 -15.66 -5.73
C THR A 150 -2.10 -15.96 -5.57
N LYS A 151 -1.23 -15.06 -6.03
CA LYS A 151 0.22 -15.20 -5.86
C LYS A 151 0.62 -15.08 -4.39
N ALA A 152 0.06 -14.12 -3.64
CA ALA A 152 0.33 -13.97 -2.23
C ALA A 152 -0.08 -15.22 -1.44
N LEU A 153 -1.29 -15.74 -1.67
CA LEU A 153 -1.78 -16.98 -1.05
C LEU A 153 -0.89 -18.19 -1.38
N LYS A 154 -0.46 -18.33 -2.63
CA LYS A 154 0.43 -19.43 -3.03
C LYS A 154 1.82 -19.34 -2.40
N ILE A 155 2.38 -18.15 -2.23
CA ILE A 155 3.71 -17.97 -1.62
C ILE A 155 3.64 -18.20 -0.11
N THR A 156 2.59 -17.70 0.56
CA THR A 156 2.40 -17.90 2.00
C THR A 156 1.89 -19.31 2.36
N GLN A 157 1.48 -20.11 1.36
CA GLN A 157 0.88 -21.44 1.55
C GLN A 157 -0.33 -21.42 2.49
N CYS A 158 -1.09 -20.33 2.45
CA CYS A 158 -2.24 -20.08 3.31
C CYS A 158 -3.53 -20.31 2.50
N GLU A 159 -4.51 -21.01 3.12
CA GLU A 159 -5.83 -21.12 2.54
C GLU A 159 -6.57 -19.78 2.63
N PRO A 160 -7.34 -19.36 1.62
CA PRO A 160 -8.03 -18.07 1.63
C PRO A 160 -8.86 -17.82 2.88
N SER A 161 -9.56 -18.85 3.39
CA SER A 161 -10.40 -18.76 4.59
C SER A 161 -9.63 -18.56 5.91
N GLU A 162 -8.31 -18.73 5.90
CA GLU A 162 -7.40 -18.50 7.03
C GLU A 162 -6.73 -17.12 6.98
N CYS A 163 -7.00 -16.35 5.92
CA CYS A 163 -6.37 -15.06 5.68
C CYS A 163 -7.36 -13.91 5.87
N ILE A 164 -6.87 -12.79 6.40
CA ILE A 164 -7.60 -11.53 6.43
C ILE A 164 -6.83 -10.51 5.60
N LEU A 165 -7.51 -9.82 4.69
CA LEU A 165 -7.00 -8.61 4.03
C LEU A 165 -7.57 -7.37 4.72
N ILE A 166 -6.69 -6.45 5.11
CA ILE A 166 -7.02 -5.14 5.69
C ILE A 166 -6.62 -4.08 4.66
N ASP A 167 -7.60 -3.33 4.14
CA ASP A 167 -7.41 -2.34 3.06
C ASP A 167 -8.45 -1.23 3.23
N ASP A 168 -8.15 0.00 2.86
CA ASP A 168 -9.09 1.13 2.93
C ASP A 168 -10.06 1.16 1.74
N ARG A 169 -9.71 0.51 0.62
CA ARG A 169 -10.46 0.54 -0.63
C ARG A 169 -11.35 -0.69 -0.80
N GLU A 170 -12.67 -0.46 -0.85
CA GLU A 170 -13.65 -1.52 -1.00
C GLU A 170 -13.42 -2.38 -2.25
N LEU A 171 -13.06 -1.78 -3.38
CA LEU A 171 -12.81 -2.53 -4.62
C LEU A 171 -11.69 -3.58 -4.47
N ASN A 172 -10.64 -3.29 -3.68
CA ASN A 172 -9.59 -4.27 -3.39
C ASN A 172 -10.13 -5.42 -2.53
N LEU A 173 -11.03 -5.13 -1.61
CA LEU A 173 -11.64 -6.12 -0.72
C LEU A 173 -12.64 -7.03 -1.44
N GLU A 174 -13.39 -6.49 -2.41
CA GLU A 174 -14.33 -7.26 -3.22
C GLU A 174 -13.62 -8.44 -3.90
N CYS A 175 -12.53 -8.18 -4.61
CA CYS A 175 -11.78 -9.22 -5.29
C CYS A 175 -11.18 -10.27 -4.32
N ALA A 176 -10.70 -9.84 -3.16
CA ALA A 176 -10.20 -10.76 -2.13
C ALA A 176 -11.32 -11.65 -1.57
N ARG A 177 -12.54 -11.11 -1.37
CA ARG A 177 -13.72 -11.88 -0.95
C ARG A 177 -14.15 -12.93 -1.98
N GLU A 178 -14.11 -12.58 -3.26
CA GLU A 178 -14.40 -13.53 -4.35
C GLU A 178 -13.46 -14.74 -4.35
N LEU A 179 -12.23 -14.55 -3.87
CA LEU A 179 -11.26 -15.62 -3.70
C LEU A 179 -11.42 -16.39 -2.35
N GLY A 180 -12.37 -16.00 -1.50
CA GLY A 180 -12.65 -16.66 -0.22
C GLY A 180 -11.87 -16.11 0.96
N MET A 181 -11.13 -15.01 0.83
CA MET A 181 -10.47 -14.35 1.94
C MET A 181 -11.47 -13.62 2.84
N LYS A 182 -11.17 -13.55 4.13
CA LYS A 182 -11.82 -12.60 5.05
C LYS A 182 -11.28 -11.19 4.75
N THR A 183 -12.12 -10.17 4.89
CA THR A 183 -11.71 -8.79 4.59
C THR A 183 -12.18 -7.83 5.67
N ILE A 184 -11.40 -6.80 5.92
CA ILE A 184 -11.76 -5.67 6.78
C ILE A 184 -11.49 -4.38 6.03
N GLN A 185 -12.54 -3.59 5.78
CA GLN A 185 -12.35 -2.23 5.30
C GLN A 185 -11.89 -1.36 6.45
N PHE A 186 -10.66 -0.86 6.34
CA PHE A 186 -10.08 -0.01 7.37
C PHE A 186 -10.74 1.37 7.39
N LYS A 187 -11.10 1.83 8.58
CA LYS A 187 -11.61 3.18 8.85
C LYS A 187 -10.83 3.86 9.97
N ASN A 188 -10.51 3.13 11.01
CA ASN A 188 -9.68 3.55 12.16
C ASN A 188 -9.29 2.31 12.98
N VAL A 189 -8.35 2.50 13.91
CA VAL A 189 -7.79 1.39 14.72
C VAL A 189 -8.83 0.78 15.65
N ALA A 190 -9.76 1.57 16.21
CA ALA A 190 -10.79 1.05 17.10
C ALA A 190 -11.72 0.06 16.37
N GLN A 191 -12.23 0.45 15.20
CA GLN A 191 -13.05 -0.42 14.35
C GLN A 191 -12.25 -1.66 13.90
N LEU A 192 -11.01 -1.48 13.45
CA LEU A 192 -10.16 -2.61 13.04
C LEU A 192 -9.99 -3.65 14.15
N ARG A 193 -9.70 -3.19 15.38
CA ARG A 193 -9.57 -4.05 16.55
C ARG A 193 -10.83 -4.89 16.81
N ASP A 194 -12.00 -4.26 16.75
CA ASP A 194 -13.28 -4.93 17.00
C ASP A 194 -13.58 -5.98 15.93
N GLU A 195 -13.29 -5.67 14.65
CA GLU A 195 -13.50 -6.63 13.56
C GLU A 195 -12.50 -7.79 13.61
N LEU A 196 -11.24 -7.54 13.91
CA LEU A 196 -10.26 -8.60 14.13
C LEU A 196 -10.68 -9.54 15.25
N LYS A 197 -11.20 -9.01 16.37
CA LYS A 197 -11.77 -9.84 17.47
C LYS A 197 -12.93 -10.74 17.00
N ARG A 198 -13.80 -10.23 16.14
CA ARG A 198 -14.91 -11.01 15.54
C ARG A 198 -14.41 -12.21 14.71
N PHE A 199 -13.25 -12.07 14.09
CA PHE A 199 -12.58 -13.17 13.37
C PHE A 199 -11.72 -14.06 14.28
N GLY A 200 -11.74 -13.84 15.59
CA GLY A 200 -10.96 -14.63 16.56
C GLY A 200 -9.49 -14.23 16.68
N VAL A 201 -9.11 -13.08 16.10
CA VAL A 201 -7.74 -12.56 16.20
C VAL A 201 -7.52 -11.92 17.58
N ALA A 202 -6.49 -12.36 18.30
CA ALA A 202 -6.10 -11.77 19.59
C ALA A 202 -5.47 -10.39 19.33
N THR A 203 -6.13 -9.32 19.77
CA THR A 203 -5.69 -7.94 19.56
C THR A 203 -5.08 -7.30 20.80
N ASP A 204 -5.28 -7.88 21.94
CA ASP A 204 -4.77 -7.44 23.23
C ASP A 204 -3.65 -8.41 23.62
N GLY A 205 -2.40 -7.98 23.47
CA GLY A 205 -1.25 -8.65 24.05
C GLY A 205 -1.19 -8.30 25.55
N ASN A 206 -1.04 -9.27 26.39
CA ASN A 206 -0.65 -9.07 27.79
C ASN A 206 0.73 -8.43 27.83
#